data_0f1a513c07a851f1293ca5d49a44677b
#
_entry.id   0f1a513c07a851f1293ca5d49a44677b
#
_cell.length_a   1.000
_cell.length_b   1.000
_cell.length_c   1.000
_cell.angle_alpha   90.00
_cell.angle_beta   90.00
_cell.angle_gamma   90.00
#
_symmetry.space_group_name_H-M   'P 1'
#
loop_
_entity.id
_entity.type
_entity.pdbx_description
1 polymer ?
#
loop_
_entity_poly.entity_id
_entity_poly.type
_entity_poly.pdbx_seq_one_letter_code
_entity_poly.pdbx_strand_id
1 'polypeptide(L)'
;MKFHRSLSIAALFCLAAAPQAGAHPHVFVDARLEVVADDDGTVTALQNVWRFDEFFSSSVILDYDANMDNQLTGDELTEIGETVRQSLAEYGYYTQISDNGEDVPLAEPDVIHADMMDGQLLLIFSAKPSRPVKLDGHLTFGIYDSTMYTAIDFQRDEDLVMIGDAFERCKSAVVRPDPDEIISENSDALTAAFFNDPTDMSKLFATRLDLTCTE
;
A
#
# COMPACT_ATOMS: atom_id res chain seq x y z
N MET A 1 12.00 -76.54 -4.62
CA MET A 1 11.13 -75.57 -3.90
C MET A 1 11.92 -74.32 -3.76
N LYS A 2 11.61 -73.28 -4.59
CA LYS A 2 12.25 -71.97 -4.53
C LYS A 2 11.12 -70.94 -4.16
N PHE A 3 11.18 -70.44 -2.94
CA PHE A 3 10.31 -69.40 -2.47
C PHE A 3 10.77 -68.05 -3.06
N HIS A 4 9.95 -67.49 -3.91
CA HIS A 4 10.13 -66.11 -4.39
C HIS A 4 9.48 -65.18 -3.36
N ARG A 5 10.29 -64.43 -2.65
CA ARG A 5 9.86 -63.31 -1.82
C ARG A 5 9.54 -62.15 -2.74
N SER A 6 8.27 -61.92 -2.98
CA SER A 6 7.80 -60.71 -3.57
C SER A 6 7.92 -59.58 -2.53
N LEU A 7 8.93 -58.76 -2.70
CA LEU A 7 9.10 -57.52 -1.93
C LEU A 7 8.16 -56.48 -2.57
N SER A 8 7.00 -56.31 -1.96
CA SER A 8 6.10 -55.23 -2.33
C SER A 8 6.74 -53.90 -1.89
N ILE A 9 7.28 -53.17 -2.86
CA ILE A 9 7.70 -51.78 -2.69
C ILE A 9 6.39 -50.97 -2.61
N ALA A 10 5.87 -50.79 -1.41
CA ALA A 10 4.93 -49.72 -1.11
C ALA A 10 5.70 -48.43 -1.20
N ALA A 11 5.88 -47.94 -2.43
CA ALA A 11 6.45 -46.62 -2.66
C ALA A 11 5.54 -45.57 -2.03
N LEU A 12 6.10 -44.97 -1.05
CA LEU A 12 5.72 -43.81 -0.30
C LEU A 12 5.30 -42.68 -1.25
N PHE A 13 4.02 -42.61 -1.58
CA PHE A 13 3.44 -41.43 -2.22
C PHE A 13 2.91 -40.50 -1.11
N CYS A 14 3.79 -40.11 -0.19
CA CYS A 14 3.62 -38.91 0.60
C CYS A 14 4.03 -37.73 -0.29
N LEU A 15 3.24 -37.40 -1.30
CA LEU A 15 3.18 -36.02 -1.75
C LEU A 15 2.57 -35.27 -0.56
N ALA A 16 3.46 -34.68 0.22
CA ALA A 16 3.09 -33.64 1.14
C ALA A 16 2.35 -32.60 0.30
N ALA A 17 1.03 -32.51 0.47
CA ALA A 17 0.31 -31.29 0.20
C ALA A 17 0.89 -30.30 1.20
N ALA A 18 2.02 -29.66 0.85
CA ALA A 18 2.47 -28.48 1.53
C ALA A 18 1.33 -27.49 1.35
N PRO A 19 0.74 -26.98 2.43
CA PRO A 19 -0.14 -25.84 2.30
C PRO A 19 0.67 -24.80 1.51
N GLN A 20 0.11 -24.31 0.41
CA GLN A 20 0.66 -23.11 -0.19
C GLN A 20 0.56 -22.06 0.90
N ALA A 21 1.65 -21.79 1.59
CA ALA A 21 1.79 -20.61 2.40
C ALA A 21 1.60 -19.47 1.39
N GLY A 22 0.46 -18.80 1.45
CA GLY A 22 0.25 -17.55 0.74
C GLY A 22 1.32 -16.60 1.27
N ALA A 23 2.40 -16.44 0.51
CA ALA A 23 3.51 -15.56 0.89
C ALA A 23 3.16 -14.15 0.40
N HIS A 24 2.20 -13.50 1.02
CA HIS A 24 1.96 -12.07 0.88
C HIS A 24 2.61 -11.36 2.07
N PRO A 25 3.19 -10.17 1.87
CA PRO A 25 3.32 -9.39 0.64
C PRO A 25 4.47 -9.83 -0.27
N HIS A 26 4.41 -9.41 -1.55
CA HIS A 26 5.46 -9.67 -2.54
C HIS A 26 6.29 -8.41 -2.88
N VAL A 27 5.77 -7.24 -2.56
CA VAL A 27 6.39 -5.94 -2.82
C VAL A 27 6.41 -5.16 -1.52
N PHE A 28 7.52 -4.49 -1.24
CA PHE A 28 7.67 -3.64 -0.07
C PHE A 28 7.93 -2.20 -0.49
N VAL A 29 7.23 -1.28 0.14
CA VAL A 29 7.30 0.16 -0.16
C VAL A 29 7.52 0.95 1.11
N ASP A 30 8.58 1.75 1.12
CA ASP A 30 8.78 2.83 2.08
C ASP A 30 8.02 4.07 1.55
N ALA A 31 7.00 4.50 2.26
CA ALA A 31 6.14 5.58 1.85
C ALA A 31 6.40 6.88 2.63
N ARG A 32 6.14 8.00 1.96
CA ARG A 32 5.95 9.31 2.56
C ARG A 32 4.65 9.90 2.03
N LEU A 33 3.82 10.42 2.94
CA LEU A 33 2.56 11.07 2.61
C LEU A 33 2.55 12.49 3.17
N GLU A 34 2.31 13.47 2.31
CA GLU A 34 2.11 14.85 2.70
C GLU A 34 0.65 15.25 2.46
N VAL A 35 -0.07 15.52 3.54
CA VAL A 35 -1.45 16.03 3.51
C VAL A 35 -1.39 17.54 3.46
N VAL A 36 -1.86 18.12 2.36
CA VAL A 36 -1.81 19.57 2.13
C VAL A 36 -3.19 20.17 2.33
N ALA A 37 -3.30 21.20 3.15
CA ALA A 37 -4.52 21.98 3.32
C ALA A 37 -4.27 23.46 3.03
N ASP A 38 -5.32 24.14 2.52
CA ASP A 38 -5.31 25.58 2.34
C ASP A 38 -5.63 26.33 3.65
N ASP A 39 -5.57 27.66 3.58
CA ASP A 39 -5.82 28.53 4.74
C ASP A 39 -7.25 28.41 5.28
N ASP A 40 -8.20 28.02 4.43
CA ASP A 40 -9.58 27.75 4.82
C ASP A 40 -9.76 26.37 5.47
N GLY A 41 -8.70 25.60 5.57
CA GLY A 41 -8.69 24.24 6.13
C GLY A 41 -9.34 23.22 5.22
N THR A 42 -9.28 23.41 3.90
CA THR A 42 -9.68 22.38 2.94
C THR A 42 -8.45 21.58 2.53
N VAL A 43 -8.53 20.24 2.59
CA VAL A 43 -7.50 19.35 2.06
C VAL A 43 -7.48 19.48 0.55
N THR A 44 -6.36 19.96 0.01
CA THR A 44 -6.19 20.26 -1.42
C THR A 44 -5.41 19.22 -2.18
N ALA A 45 -4.54 18.47 -1.50
CA ALA A 45 -3.72 17.43 -2.11
C ALA A 45 -3.21 16.41 -1.09
N LEU A 46 -2.97 15.20 -1.57
CA LEU A 46 -2.19 14.16 -0.92
C LEU A 46 -0.98 13.88 -1.81
N GLN A 47 0.20 14.28 -1.36
CA GLN A 47 1.44 14.09 -2.10
C GLN A 47 2.10 12.81 -1.62
N ASN A 48 2.33 11.90 -2.54
CA ASN A 48 2.87 10.57 -2.30
C ASN A 48 4.27 10.46 -2.85
N VAL A 49 5.17 9.88 -2.05
CA VAL A 49 6.49 9.40 -2.50
C VAL A 49 6.62 7.98 -2.03
N TRP A 50 6.77 7.05 -2.97
CA TRP A 50 6.91 5.63 -2.70
C TRP A 50 8.25 5.15 -3.19
N ARG A 51 9.02 4.54 -2.32
CA ARG A 51 10.30 3.91 -2.65
C ARG A 51 10.17 2.41 -2.51
N PHE A 52 10.36 1.72 -3.61
CA PHE A 52 10.21 0.27 -3.68
C PHE A 52 11.48 -0.45 -3.24
N ASP A 53 11.33 -1.68 -2.77
CA ASP A 53 12.45 -2.55 -2.46
C ASP A 53 13.32 -2.86 -3.68
N GLU A 54 14.58 -3.28 -3.42
CA GLU A 54 15.57 -3.54 -4.47
C GLU A 54 15.17 -4.71 -5.39
N PHE A 55 14.49 -5.72 -4.84
CA PHE A 55 14.11 -6.89 -5.61
C PHE A 55 13.03 -6.55 -6.63
N PHE A 56 11.97 -5.88 -6.19
CA PHE A 56 10.93 -5.39 -7.09
C PHE A 56 11.48 -4.40 -8.11
N SER A 57 12.32 -3.46 -7.67
CA SER A 57 12.94 -2.47 -8.57
C SER A 57 13.79 -3.13 -9.66
N SER A 58 14.51 -4.20 -9.31
CA SER A 58 15.28 -4.96 -10.29
C SER A 58 14.40 -5.68 -11.31
N SER A 59 13.23 -6.18 -10.90
CA SER A 59 12.28 -6.79 -11.84
C SER A 59 11.68 -5.75 -12.80
N VAL A 60 11.40 -4.54 -12.31
CA VAL A 60 10.92 -3.45 -13.16
C VAL A 60 11.97 -3.04 -14.21
N ILE A 61 13.26 -3.00 -13.84
CA ILE A 61 14.32 -2.77 -14.83
C ILE A 61 14.28 -3.84 -15.92
N LEU A 62 14.17 -5.12 -15.56
CA LEU A 62 14.14 -6.21 -16.55
C LEU A 62 12.92 -6.12 -17.49
N ASP A 63 11.80 -5.62 -17.02
CA ASP A 63 10.55 -5.56 -17.78
C ASP A 63 10.45 -4.32 -18.68
N TYR A 64 11.08 -3.20 -18.28
CA TYR A 64 10.93 -1.90 -18.95
C TYR A 64 12.19 -1.36 -19.63
N ASP A 65 13.37 -1.97 -19.44
CA ASP A 65 14.62 -1.59 -20.12
C ASP A 65 14.58 -2.02 -21.59
N ALA A 66 13.98 -1.20 -22.41
CA ALA A 66 13.77 -1.48 -23.84
C ALA A 66 15.08 -1.44 -24.65
N ASN A 67 16.06 -0.64 -24.21
CA ASN A 67 17.33 -0.47 -24.90
C ASN A 67 18.44 -1.42 -24.40
N MET A 68 18.18 -2.17 -23.31
CA MET A 68 19.06 -3.15 -22.69
C MET A 68 20.38 -2.54 -22.13
N ASP A 69 20.30 -1.32 -21.60
CA ASP A 69 21.45 -0.65 -20.98
C ASP A 69 21.50 -0.80 -19.46
N ASN A 70 20.54 -1.52 -18.87
CA ASN A 70 20.32 -1.75 -17.45
C ASN A 70 20.04 -0.47 -16.66
N GLN A 71 19.48 0.53 -17.31
CA GLN A 71 19.04 1.77 -16.70
C GLN A 71 17.64 2.11 -17.22
N LEU A 72 16.79 2.66 -16.36
CA LEU A 72 15.50 3.21 -16.78
C LEU A 72 15.62 4.72 -16.90
N THR A 73 15.33 5.26 -18.07
CA THR A 73 15.44 6.69 -18.36
C THR A 73 14.33 7.16 -19.30
N GLY A 74 14.06 8.47 -19.32
CA GLY A 74 13.23 9.12 -20.32
C GLY A 74 11.87 8.45 -20.53
N ASP A 75 11.67 7.89 -21.73
CA ASP A 75 10.40 7.29 -22.15
C ASP A 75 10.04 6.03 -21.34
N GLU A 76 11.05 5.25 -20.89
CA GLU A 76 10.83 4.04 -20.08
C GLU A 76 10.24 4.39 -18.71
N LEU A 77 10.75 5.42 -18.04
CA LEU A 77 10.19 5.93 -16.78
C LEU A 77 8.79 6.52 -16.99
N THR A 78 8.57 7.19 -18.12
CA THR A 78 7.26 7.74 -18.48
C THR A 78 6.23 6.61 -18.67
N GLU A 79 6.60 5.52 -19.34
CA GLU A 79 5.76 4.35 -19.54
C GLU A 79 5.40 3.67 -18.21
N ILE A 80 6.36 3.55 -17.28
CA ILE A 80 6.11 3.02 -15.94
C ILE A 80 5.08 3.88 -15.21
N GLY A 81 5.27 5.20 -15.19
CA GLY A 81 4.35 6.12 -14.52
C GLY A 81 2.94 6.03 -15.06
N GLU A 82 2.78 5.96 -16.37
CA GLU A 82 1.47 5.83 -17.02
C GLU A 82 0.83 4.46 -16.77
N THR A 83 1.60 3.37 -16.83
CA THR A 83 1.13 2.03 -16.52
C THR A 83 0.61 1.93 -15.09
N VAL A 84 1.36 2.50 -14.13
CA VAL A 84 0.96 2.52 -12.72
C VAL A 84 -0.30 3.38 -12.52
N ARG A 85 -0.37 4.55 -13.17
CA ARG A 85 -1.52 5.44 -13.09
C ARG A 85 -2.81 4.73 -13.53
N GLN A 86 -2.75 3.98 -14.60
CA GLN A 86 -3.90 3.21 -15.10
C GLN A 86 -4.24 2.02 -14.21
N SER A 87 -3.23 1.27 -13.76
CA SER A 87 -3.41 0.05 -12.99
C SER A 87 -3.94 0.31 -11.57
N LEU A 88 -3.54 1.42 -10.95
CA LEU A 88 -3.96 1.74 -9.58
C LEU A 88 -5.27 2.50 -9.49
N ALA A 89 -5.88 2.88 -10.63
CA ALA A 89 -7.13 3.64 -10.63
C ALA A 89 -8.27 2.90 -9.91
N GLU A 90 -8.41 1.60 -10.13
CA GLU A 90 -9.43 0.77 -9.47
C GLU A 90 -9.18 0.53 -7.97
N TYR A 91 -7.94 0.75 -7.51
CA TYR A 91 -7.53 0.59 -6.11
C TYR A 91 -7.42 1.93 -5.36
N GLY A 92 -7.92 3.03 -5.93
CA GLY A 92 -7.85 4.36 -5.32
C GLY A 92 -6.43 4.83 -5.05
N TYR A 93 -5.46 4.40 -5.86
CA TYR A 93 -4.03 4.72 -5.72
C TYR A 93 -3.47 4.35 -4.34
N TYR A 94 -4.04 3.31 -3.71
CA TYR A 94 -3.72 2.85 -2.36
C TYR A 94 -3.78 3.94 -1.28
N THR A 95 -4.16 5.16 -1.63
CA THR A 95 -4.19 6.31 -0.73
C THR A 95 -5.61 6.51 -0.22
N GLN A 96 -5.77 6.59 1.09
CA GLN A 96 -7.07 6.58 1.76
C GLN A 96 -7.29 7.84 2.58
N ILE A 97 -8.52 8.32 2.54
CA ILE A 97 -9.03 9.38 3.40
C ILE A 97 -10.33 8.88 4.03
N SER A 98 -10.44 9.01 5.35
CA SER A 98 -11.72 8.90 6.03
C SER A 98 -12.08 10.24 6.67
N ASP A 99 -13.29 10.71 6.43
CA ASP A 99 -13.84 11.95 6.92
C ASP A 99 -15.03 11.62 7.82
N ASN A 100 -14.84 11.73 9.14
CA ASN A 100 -15.83 11.36 10.16
C ASN A 100 -16.39 9.94 10.00
N GLY A 101 -15.54 9.00 9.57
CA GLY A 101 -15.87 7.58 9.36
C GLY A 101 -16.41 7.26 7.96
N GLU A 102 -16.51 8.23 7.06
CA GLU A 102 -16.88 8.02 5.66
C GLU A 102 -15.63 8.05 4.78
N ASP A 103 -15.44 7.02 3.95
CA ASP A 103 -14.34 6.99 3.00
C ASP A 103 -14.55 8.04 1.91
N VAL A 104 -13.48 8.76 1.57
CA VAL A 104 -13.48 9.79 0.53
C VAL A 104 -12.66 9.31 -0.65
N PRO A 105 -13.30 9.06 -1.81
CA PRO A 105 -12.56 8.68 -3.01
C PRO A 105 -11.59 9.78 -3.45
N LEU A 106 -10.53 9.37 -4.13
CA LEU A 106 -9.60 10.29 -4.76
C LEU A 106 -9.93 10.50 -6.23
N ALA A 107 -9.65 11.69 -6.73
CA ALA A 107 -9.59 11.95 -8.15
C ALA A 107 -8.31 11.31 -8.73
N GLU A 108 -8.39 10.90 -9.98
CA GLU A 108 -7.23 10.37 -10.69
C GLU A 108 -6.09 11.42 -10.73
N PRO A 109 -4.84 11.03 -10.37
CA PRO A 109 -3.69 11.91 -10.51
C PRO A 109 -3.46 12.30 -11.98
N ASP A 110 -3.10 13.56 -12.23
CA ASP A 110 -2.78 14.03 -13.57
C ASP A 110 -1.58 13.26 -14.16
N VAL A 111 -0.61 12.92 -13.29
CA VAL A 111 0.60 12.19 -13.65
C VAL A 111 1.13 11.44 -12.44
N ILE A 112 1.73 10.26 -12.68
CA ILE A 112 2.60 9.57 -11.74
C ILE A 112 4.00 9.60 -12.34
N HIS A 113 4.92 10.28 -11.67
CA HIS A 113 6.32 10.31 -12.05
C HIS A 113 7.04 9.08 -11.50
N ALA A 114 7.68 8.33 -12.38
CA ALA A 114 8.63 7.29 -11.99
C ALA A 114 10.05 7.84 -12.09
N ASP A 115 10.93 7.45 -11.18
CA ASP A 115 12.33 7.77 -11.16
C ASP A 115 13.14 6.62 -10.56
N MET A 116 14.45 6.62 -10.74
CA MET A 116 15.37 5.65 -10.13
C MET A 116 16.34 6.37 -9.20
N MET A 117 16.38 5.94 -7.94
CA MET A 117 17.35 6.47 -6.97
C MET A 117 18.07 5.31 -6.29
N ASP A 118 19.40 5.30 -6.38
CA ASP A 118 20.24 4.26 -5.76
C ASP A 118 19.83 2.82 -6.14
N GLY A 119 19.34 2.62 -7.38
CA GLY A 119 18.87 1.33 -7.88
C GLY A 119 17.45 0.94 -7.44
N GLN A 120 16.75 1.80 -6.74
CA GLN A 120 15.37 1.61 -6.31
C GLN A 120 14.41 2.49 -7.10
N LEU A 121 13.27 1.92 -7.49
CA LEU A 121 12.18 2.65 -8.13
C LEU A 121 11.54 3.61 -7.14
N LEU A 122 11.31 4.84 -7.58
CA LEU A 122 10.49 5.84 -6.91
C LEU A 122 9.24 6.13 -7.73
N LEU A 123 8.10 6.24 -7.06
CA LEU A 123 6.91 6.84 -7.64
C LEU A 123 6.55 8.10 -6.86
N ILE A 124 6.29 9.18 -7.58
CA ILE A 124 5.96 10.49 -7.00
C ILE A 124 4.70 11.01 -7.68
N PHE A 125 3.65 11.26 -6.91
CA PHE A 125 2.40 11.76 -7.44
C PHE A 125 1.60 12.55 -6.42
N SER A 126 0.64 13.34 -6.91
CA SER A 126 -0.30 14.08 -6.09
C SER A 126 -1.72 13.71 -6.48
N ALA A 127 -2.49 13.24 -5.53
CA ALA A 127 -3.92 12.96 -5.69
C ALA A 127 -4.75 14.00 -4.92
N LYS A 128 -6.00 14.22 -5.36
CA LYS A 128 -6.93 15.15 -4.73
C LYS A 128 -8.16 14.40 -4.23
N PRO A 129 -8.75 14.80 -3.09
CA PRO A 129 -10.07 14.30 -2.73
C PRO A 129 -11.08 14.59 -3.85
N SER A 130 -11.96 13.62 -4.16
CA SER A 130 -13.01 13.80 -5.19
C SER A 130 -14.13 14.76 -4.77
N ARG A 131 -14.22 15.06 -3.47
CA ARG A 131 -15.09 16.06 -2.86
C ARG A 131 -14.29 16.91 -1.87
N PRO A 132 -14.75 18.13 -1.54
CA PRO A 132 -14.12 18.92 -0.49
C PRO A 132 -14.06 18.17 0.85
N VAL A 133 -12.88 18.14 1.48
CA VAL A 133 -12.65 17.60 2.82
C VAL A 133 -12.14 18.74 3.67
N LYS A 134 -12.88 19.06 4.74
CA LYS A 134 -12.52 20.11 5.69
C LYS A 134 -11.78 19.52 6.88
N LEU A 135 -10.83 20.25 7.42
CA LEU A 135 -10.19 19.93 8.69
C LEU A 135 -11.17 20.21 9.85
N ASP A 136 -12.17 19.34 9.99
CA ASP A 136 -13.21 19.40 11.01
C ASP A 136 -13.61 17.98 11.48
N GLY A 137 -13.77 17.82 12.80
CA GLY A 137 -14.06 16.52 13.38
C GLY A 137 -12.89 15.54 13.30
N HIS A 138 -13.16 14.31 12.95
CA HIS A 138 -12.19 13.21 12.93
C HIS A 138 -11.84 12.80 11.49
N LEU A 139 -10.56 12.91 11.15
CA LEU A 139 -10.03 12.59 9.84
C LEU A 139 -8.91 11.57 9.96
N THR A 140 -8.84 10.63 9.02
CA THR A 140 -7.70 9.72 8.92
C THR A 140 -7.14 9.70 7.51
N PHE A 141 -5.81 9.58 7.41
CA PHE A 141 -5.07 9.51 6.15
C PHE A 141 -4.08 8.36 6.22
N GLY A 142 -4.02 7.55 5.18
CA GLY A 142 -3.10 6.42 5.13
C GLY A 142 -2.88 5.91 3.72
N ILE A 143 -1.97 4.96 3.61
CA ILE A 143 -1.69 4.27 2.35
C ILE A 143 -1.71 2.77 2.64
N TYR A 144 -2.50 2.01 1.91
CA TYR A 144 -2.50 0.56 2.00
C TYR A 144 -3.05 -0.10 0.74
N ASP A 145 -2.54 -1.27 0.44
CA ASP A 145 -3.05 -2.14 -0.61
C ASP A 145 -4.11 -3.08 -0.02
N SER A 146 -5.36 -2.94 -0.47
CA SER A 146 -6.47 -3.79 -0.02
C SER A 146 -6.30 -5.26 -0.40
N THR A 147 -5.45 -5.57 -1.38
CA THR A 147 -5.14 -6.94 -1.81
C THR A 147 -4.03 -7.59 -0.97
N MET A 148 -3.36 -6.83 -0.11
CA MET A 148 -2.19 -7.24 0.67
C MET A 148 -0.99 -7.71 -0.17
N TYR A 149 -1.00 -7.47 -1.49
CA TYR A 149 0.10 -7.82 -2.36
C TYR A 149 1.34 -6.96 -2.10
N THR A 150 1.10 -5.67 -1.83
CA THR A 150 2.11 -4.67 -1.52
C THR A 150 2.03 -4.28 -0.03
N ALA A 151 3.11 -4.48 0.71
CA ALA A 151 3.27 -3.89 2.03
C ALA A 151 3.76 -2.46 1.88
N ILE A 152 2.95 -1.51 2.30
CA ILE A 152 3.30 -0.09 2.29
C ILE A 152 3.39 0.38 3.74
N ASP A 153 4.54 0.89 4.14
CA ASP A 153 4.74 1.39 5.51
C ASP A 153 5.50 2.72 5.51
N PHE A 154 5.37 3.43 6.62
CA PHE A 154 6.09 4.66 6.91
C PHE A 154 7.19 4.32 7.91
N GLN A 155 8.45 4.50 7.53
CA GLN A 155 9.58 4.13 8.37
C GLN A 155 9.63 4.93 9.68
N ARG A 156 9.12 6.17 9.65
CA ARG A 156 9.09 7.09 10.77
C ARG A 156 7.77 7.85 10.78
N ASP A 157 7.39 8.38 11.94
CA ASP A 157 6.19 9.21 12.06
C ASP A 157 6.29 10.52 11.24
N GLU A 158 7.52 11.02 11.05
CA GLU A 158 7.82 12.20 10.23
C GLU A 158 7.61 11.97 8.71
N ASP A 159 7.35 10.75 8.31
CA ASP A 159 6.99 10.44 6.91
C ASP A 159 5.49 10.66 6.62
N LEU A 160 4.69 10.92 7.69
CA LEU A 160 3.32 11.41 7.61
C LEU A 160 3.31 12.91 7.96
N VAL A 161 3.19 13.77 6.95
CA VAL A 161 3.42 15.21 7.05
C VAL A 161 2.12 15.99 6.84
N MET A 162 1.94 17.04 7.62
CA MET A 162 0.87 18.01 7.46
C MET A 162 1.46 19.31 6.92
N ILE A 163 0.91 19.85 5.84
CA ILE A 163 1.36 21.08 5.19
C ILE A 163 0.21 22.09 5.15
N GLY A 164 0.38 23.20 5.81
CA GLY A 164 -0.57 24.33 5.92
C GLY A 164 -0.83 24.72 7.37
N ASP A 165 -0.99 26.02 7.61
CA ASP A 165 -1.19 26.59 8.96
C ASP A 165 -2.52 26.15 9.59
N ALA A 166 -3.49 25.76 8.75
CA ALA A 166 -4.80 25.30 9.21
C ALA A 166 -4.74 24.03 10.09
N PHE A 167 -3.65 23.25 10.03
CA PHE A 167 -3.45 22.08 10.90
C PHE A 167 -3.16 22.45 12.37
N GLU A 168 -2.80 23.70 12.69
CA GLU A 168 -2.55 24.13 14.08
C GLU A 168 -3.76 23.92 15.00
N ARG A 169 -4.98 23.91 14.43
CA ARG A 169 -6.23 23.65 15.17
C ARG A 169 -6.54 22.16 15.38
N CYS A 170 -5.71 21.26 14.82
CA CYS A 170 -5.89 19.83 14.89
C CYS A 170 -4.93 19.21 15.91
N LYS A 171 -5.41 18.19 16.59
CA LYS A 171 -4.55 17.23 17.30
C LYS A 171 -4.25 16.10 16.36
N SER A 172 -2.99 15.74 16.23
CA SER A 172 -2.52 14.66 15.36
C SER A 172 -1.88 13.54 16.14
N ALA A 173 -2.04 12.31 15.63
CA ALA A 173 -1.31 11.13 16.09
C ALA A 173 -1.00 10.22 14.91
N VAL A 174 0.17 9.61 14.91
CA VAL A 174 0.45 8.48 14.02
C VAL A 174 0.05 7.21 14.75
N VAL A 175 -0.89 6.48 14.17
CA VAL A 175 -1.39 5.21 14.71
C VAL A 175 -0.71 4.08 13.95
N ARG A 176 0.02 3.24 14.71
CA ARG A 176 0.68 2.01 14.21
C ARG A 176 0.01 0.81 14.86
N PRO A 177 -0.93 0.15 14.16
CA PRO A 177 -1.63 -0.99 14.74
C PRO A 177 -0.65 -2.15 15.05
N ASP A 178 -0.84 -2.78 16.21
CA ASP A 178 -0.13 -4.02 16.53
C ASP A 178 -0.87 -5.20 15.87
N PRO A 179 -0.23 -5.95 14.97
CA PRO A 179 -0.89 -7.05 14.27
C PRO A 179 -1.42 -8.14 15.21
N ASP A 180 -0.70 -8.45 16.29
CA ASP A 180 -1.11 -9.49 17.24
C ASP A 180 -2.35 -9.05 18.03
N GLU A 181 -2.42 -7.76 18.43
CA GLU A 181 -3.57 -7.17 19.10
C GLU A 181 -4.80 -7.16 18.14
N ILE A 182 -4.63 -6.67 16.91
CA ILE A 182 -5.69 -6.68 15.89
C ILE A 182 -6.23 -8.10 15.67
N ILE A 183 -5.35 -9.08 15.50
CA ILE A 183 -5.77 -10.47 15.30
C ILE A 183 -6.53 -11.01 16.51
N SER A 184 -6.05 -10.72 17.72
CA SER A 184 -6.69 -11.23 18.95
C SER A 184 -8.06 -10.62 19.21
N GLU A 185 -8.22 -9.33 18.91
CA GLU A 185 -9.47 -8.60 19.15
C GLU A 185 -10.53 -8.84 18.06
N ASN A 186 -10.09 -9.15 16.84
CA ASN A 186 -10.98 -9.26 15.69
C ASN A 186 -11.05 -10.67 15.08
N SER A 187 -10.66 -11.72 15.81
CA SER A 187 -10.49 -13.08 15.28
C SER A 187 -11.70 -13.61 14.52
N ASP A 188 -12.92 -13.35 15.00
CA ASP A 188 -14.16 -13.81 14.38
C ASP A 188 -14.47 -13.00 13.10
N ALA A 189 -14.27 -11.67 13.14
CA ALA A 189 -14.46 -10.78 12.01
C ALA A 189 -13.40 -11.05 10.92
N LEU A 190 -12.15 -11.28 11.33
CA LEU A 190 -11.03 -11.64 10.45
C LEU A 190 -11.32 -12.95 9.73
N THR A 191 -11.82 -13.96 10.44
CA THR A 191 -12.20 -15.24 9.84
C THR A 191 -13.35 -15.07 8.85
N ALA A 192 -14.37 -14.30 9.19
CA ALA A 192 -15.52 -14.05 8.31
C ALA A 192 -15.10 -13.25 7.06
N ALA A 193 -14.29 -12.20 7.21
CA ALA A 193 -13.81 -11.38 6.12
C ALA A 193 -12.87 -12.15 5.19
N PHE A 194 -11.98 -13.00 5.72
CA PHE A 194 -11.12 -13.86 4.91
C PHE A 194 -11.90 -14.73 3.91
N PHE A 195 -13.10 -15.16 4.27
CA PHE A 195 -13.95 -15.97 3.39
C PHE A 195 -14.89 -15.15 2.50
N ASN A 196 -15.25 -13.92 2.88
CA ASN A 196 -16.24 -13.13 2.17
C ASN A 196 -15.63 -11.96 1.38
N ASP A 197 -14.82 -11.14 2.03
CA ASP A 197 -14.12 -10.02 1.42
C ASP A 197 -12.88 -9.64 2.23
N PRO A 198 -11.68 -10.05 1.80
CA PRO A 198 -10.45 -9.73 2.50
C PRO A 198 -10.04 -8.25 2.38
N THR A 199 -10.66 -7.46 1.47
CA THR A 199 -10.26 -6.08 1.20
C THR A 199 -10.48 -5.13 2.38
N ASP A 200 -11.50 -5.38 3.21
CA ASP A 200 -11.79 -4.59 4.41
C ASP A 200 -10.78 -4.79 5.55
N MET A 201 -9.92 -5.80 5.43
CA MET A 201 -9.02 -6.20 6.49
C MET A 201 -7.72 -5.43 6.53
N SER A 202 -7.18 -5.10 5.35
CA SER A 202 -5.87 -4.46 5.22
C SER A 202 -5.81 -3.10 5.93
N LYS A 203 -6.91 -2.34 5.93
CA LYS A 203 -6.96 -1.04 6.61
C LYS A 203 -6.80 -1.13 8.13
N LEU A 204 -7.11 -2.28 8.74
CA LEU A 204 -6.92 -2.47 10.19
C LEU A 204 -5.44 -2.51 10.57
N PHE A 205 -4.60 -2.99 9.66
CA PHE A 205 -3.16 -3.14 9.85
C PHE A 205 -2.36 -1.93 9.36
N ALA A 206 -3.00 -1.00 8.66
CA ALA A 206 -2.32 0.12 8.04
C ALA A 206 -1.90 1.20 9.06
N THR A 207 -0.65 1.64 8.97
CA THR A 207 -0.18 2.86 9.65
C THR A 207 -0.91 4.05 9.06
N ARG A 208 -1.41 4.97 9.91
CA ARG A 208 -2.20 6.12 9.49
C ARG A 208 -1.95 7.35 10.32
N LEU A 209 -2.14 8.50 9.72
CA LEU A 209 -2.27 9.79 10.40
C LEU A 209 -3.72 9.95 10.85
N ASP A 210 -3.90 10.14 12.15
CA ASP A 210 -5.19 10.35 12.79
C ASP A 210 -5.28 11.82 13.27
N LEU A 211 -6.31 12.53 12.84
CA LEU A 211 -6.52 13.94 13.17
C LEU A 211 -7.85 14.14 13.88
N THR A 212 -7.83 14.96 14.92
CA THR A 212 -9.04 15.52 15.52
C THR A 212 -8.95 17.04 15.46
N CYS A 213 -9.78 17.65 14.62
CA CYS A 213 -9.81 19.08 14.37
C CYS A 213 -11.01 19.71 15.04
N THR A 214 -10.85 20.96 15.51
CA THR A 214 -11.94 21.78 16.05
C THR A 214 -12.24 22.90 15.05
N GLU A 215 -13.50 23.32 14.99
CA GLU A 215 -13.95 24.48 14.18
C GLU A 215 -13.11 25.74 14.44
#